data_c334e9dc347097d5209742acf0f61203
#
_entry.id   c334e9dc347097d5209742acf0f61203
#
_cell.length_a   1.000
_cell.length_b   1.000
_cell.length_c   1.000
_cell.angle_alpha   90.00
_cell.angle_beta   90.00
_cell.angle_gamma   90.00
#
_symmetry.space_group_name_H-M   'P 1'
#
loop_
_entity.id
_entity.type
_entity.pdbx_description
1 polymer ?
#
loop_
_entity_poly.entity_id
_entity_poly.type
_entity_poly.pdbx_seq_one_letter_code
_entity_poly.pdbx_strand_id
1 'polypeptide(L)'
;MANPSLSEIVTTTLRDRSKTLSDNVTNNNALLSRINSAGNRKPATGRDIIQELEYAENGTVEMYSSYDVIDTTPQDVLTSAVFDWKQLAGTVTISGLEEVQNSGSERVLDLLESRISVLEKSLQNKLASQLYSAGSVSTDIDGLQLAVADDPTTGTYGGINRATTAGTFWRNQNYDFSAEGITAAST
;
A
#
# COMPACT_ATOMS: atom_id res chain seq x y z
N MET A 1 38.16 2.55 -30.66
CA MET A 1 36.81 2.85 -30.13
C MET A 1 36.94 2.89 -28.62
N ALA A 2 36.51 3.98 -28.00
CA ALA A 2 36.50 4.06 -26.53
C ALA A 2 35.44 3.11 -25.99
N ASN A 3 35.82 2.29 -25.02
CA ASN A 3 34.88 1.39 -24.34
C ASN A 3 33.88 2.27 -23.55
N PRO A 4 32.56 2.07 -23.65
CA PRO A 4 31.62 2.86 -22.88
C PRO A 4 31.90 2.67 -21.38
N SER A 5 31.80 3.76 -20.61
CA SER A 5 32.03 3.70 -19.18
C SER A 5 30.91 2.88 -18.50
N LEU A 6 31.23 2.14 -17.42
CA LEU A 6 30.24 1.39 -16.64
C LEU A 6 29.05 2.27 -16.22
N SER A 7 29.32 3.54 -15.93
CA SER A 7 28.32 4.55 -15.59
C SER A 7 27.31 4.81 -16.71
N GLU A 8 27.74 4.84 -17.97
CA GLU A 8 26.86 5.04 -19.13
C GLU A 8 26.01 3.80 -19.38
N ILE A 9 26.60 2.60 -19.25
CA ILE A 9 25.89 1.32 -19.40
C ILE A 9 24.80 1.18 -18.32
N VAL A 10 25.13 1.45 -17.06
CA VAL A 10 24.17 1.41 -15.93
C VAL A 10 23.03 2.40 -16.14
N THR A 11 23.36 3.64 -16.54
CA THR A 11 22.36 4.68 -16.75
C THR A 11 21.39 4.33 -17.89
N THR A 12 21.89 3.83 -19.02
CA THR A 12 21.04 3.45 -20.15
C THR A 12 20.16 2.24 -19.82
N THR A 13 20.73 1.21 -19.20
CA THR A 13 19.98 0.00 -18.81
C THR A 13 18.88 0.31 -17.81
N LEU A 14 19.16 1.12 -16.80
CA LEU A 14 18.15 1.54 -15.82
C LEU A 14 17.04 2.39 -16.43
N ARG A 15 17.39 3.27 -17.36
CA ARG A 15 16.42 4.17 -18.01
C ARG A 15 15.43 3.40 -18.90
N ASP A 16 15.91 2.44 -19.66
CA ASP A 16 15.08 1.61 -20.54
C ASP A 16 14.19 0.65 -19.74
N ARG A 17 14.68 0.13 -18.62
CA ARG A 17 13.95 -0.84 -17.80
C ARG A 17 12.94 -0.22 -16.83
N SER A 18 13.03 1.08 -16.54
CA SER A 18 12.16 1.70 -15.53
C SER A 18 10.66 1.57 -15.84
N LYS A 19 10.26 1.65 -17.10
CA LYS A 19 8.86 1.47 -17.52
C LYS A 19 8.43 0.01 -17.45
N THR A 20 9.29 -0.91 -17.92
CA THR A 20 9.04 -2.36 -17.91
C THR A 20 8.98 -2.88 -16.47
N LEU A 21 9.78 -2.34 -15.56
CA LEU A 21 9.77 -2.66 -14.14
C LEU A 21 8.42 -2.28 -13.50
N SER A 22 7.93 -1.08 -13.74
CA SER A 22 6.65 -0.61 -13.21
C SER A 22 5.49 -1.50 -13.67
N ASP A 23 5.44 -1.87 -14.94
CA ASP A 23 4.41 -2.75 -15.49
C ASP A 23 4.49 -4.18 -14.94
N ASN A 24 5.69 -4.75 -14.82
CA ASN A 24 5.89 -6.09 -14.30
C ASN A 24 5.49 -6.21 -12.83
N VAL A 25 5.84 -5.23 -12.00
CA VAL A 25 5.46 -5.22 -10.58
C VAL A 25 3.93 -5.18 -10.43
N THR A 26 3.27 -4.36 -11.23
CA THR A 26 1.82 -4.19 -11.16
C THR A 26 1.05 -5.40 -11.68
N ASN A 27 1.46 -5.97 -12.79
CA ASN A 27 0.73 -7.06 -13.46
C ASN A 27 0.90 -8.42 -12.77
N ASN A 28 2.04 -8.65 -12.12
CA ASN A 28 2.30 -9.94 -11.44
C ASN A 28 1.69 -10.03 -10.02
N ASN A 29 1.14 -8.95 -9.49
CA ASN A 29 0.44 -8.95 -8.22
C ASN A 29 -1.08 -8.97 -8.46
N ALA A 30 -1.75 -10.07 -8.11
CA ALA A 30 -3.18 -10.25 -8.36
C ALA A 30 -4.05 -9.18 -7.68
N LEU A 31 -3.72 -8.79 -6.45
CA LEU A 31 -4.45 -7.75 -5.72
C LEU A 31 -4.26 -6.37 -6.39
N LEU A 32 -3.02 -6.02 -6.70
CA LEU A 32 -2.70 -4.73 -7.31
C LEU A 32 -3.29 -4.62 -8.73
N SER A 33 -3.22 -5.70 -9.51
CA SER A 33 -3.86 -5.80 -10.83
C SER A 33 -5.37 -5.59 -10.73
N ARG A 34 -6.03 -6.19 -9.73
CA ARG A 34 -7.47 -6.03 -9.52
C ARG A 34 -7.85 -4.62 -9.09
N ILE A 35 -7.07 -3.99 -8.21
CA ILE A 35 -7.28 -2.59 -7.81
C ILE A 35 -7.15 -1.65 -9.01
N ASN A 36 -6.13 -1.86 -9.85
CA ASN A 36 -5.94 -1.08 -11.06
C ASN A 36 -7.08 -1.27 -12.07
N SER A 37 -7.54 -2.50 -12.29
CA SER A 37 -8.65 -2.82 -13.19
C SER A 37 -9.97 -2.24 -12.72
N ALA A 38 -10.18 -2.14 -11.42
CA ALA A 38 -11.37 -1.54 -10.83
C ALA A 38 -11.35 0.00 -10.85
N GLY A 39 -10.26 0.62 -11.30
CA GLY A 39 -10.12 2.09 -11.32
C GLY A 39 -9.98 2.74 -9.94
N ASN A 40 -9.74 1.96 -8.89
CA ASN A 40 -9.63 2.43 -7.50
C ASN A 40 -8.25 3.05 -7.18
N ARG A 41 -7.58 3.53 -8.20
CA ARG A 41 -6.28 4.19 -8.05
C ARG A 41 -6.47 5.70 -8.18
N LYS A 42 -6.19 6.44 -7.11
CA LYS A 42 -6.21 7.90 -7.12
C LYS A 42 -4.78 8.43 -7.01
N PRO A 43 -4.36 9.38 -7.85
CA PRO A 43 -3.12 10.10 -7.63
C PRO A 43 -3.27 10.95 -6.37
N ALA A 44 -2.32 10.83 -5.45
CA ALA A 44 -2.25 11.67 -4.26
C ALA A 44 -1.06 12.61 -4.37
N THR A 45 -1.20 13.83 -3.86
CA THR A 45 -0.16 14.86 -3.78
C THR A 45 -0.23 15.51 -2.41
N GLY A 46 0.88 16.07 -1.95
CA GLY A 46 0.95 16.73 -0.66
C GLY A 46 1.83 15.97 0.35
N ARG A 47 1.83 16.44 1.58
CA ARG A 47 2.62 15.87 2.67
C ARG A 47 2.05 14.53 3.12
N ASP A 48 0.73 14.46 3.27
CA ASP A 48 0.00 13.30 3.75
C ASP A 48 -1.09 12.93 2.74
N ILE A 49 -1.52 11.67 2.73
CA ILE A 49 -2.64 11.19 1.92
C ILE A 49 -3.89 11.28 2.78
N ILE A 50 -4.78 12.22 2.44
CA ILE A 50 -6.02 12.47 3.20
C ILE A 50 -7.20 11.92 2.41
N GLN A 51 -8.02 11.10 3.06
CA GLN A 51 -9.29 10.62 2.54
C GLN A 51 -10.41 11.15 3.41
N GLU A 52 -11.26 12.00 2.85
CA GLU A 52 -12.46 12.50 3.53
C GLU A 52 -13.48 11.39 3.73
N LEU A 53 -14.12 11.36 4.88
CA LEU A 53 -15.08 10.35 5.30
C LEU A 53 -16.33 11.03 5.87
N GLU A 54 -17.48 10.54 5.44
CA GLU A 54 -18.78 10.82 6.09
C GLU A 54 -19.04 9.68 7.09
N TYR A 55 -19.17 9.99 8.36
CA TYR A 55 -19.25 8.97 9.41
C TYR A 55 -20.59 8.94 10.15
N ALA A 56 -21.42 9.95 9.97
CA ALA A 56 -22.71 10.05 10.60
C ALA A 56 -23.74 10.71 9.68
N GLU A 57 -24.98 10.40 9.88
CA GLU A 57 -26.08 11.11 9.26
C GLU A 57 -26.35 12.44 9.98
N ASN A 58 -26.95 13.40 9.29
CA ASN A 58 -27.35 14.65 9.90
C ASN A 58 -28.60 14.40 10.76
N GLY A 59 -28.44 14.48 12.09
CA GLY A 59 -29.51 14.22 13.05
C GLY A 59 -30.60 15.27 13.09
N THR A 60 -30.45 16.39 12.35
CA THR A 60 -31.51 17.43 12.28
C THR A 60 -32.54 17.13 11.17
N VAL A 61 -32.36 16.05 10.41
CA VAL A 61 -33.31 15.68 9.36
C VAL A 61 -34.45 14.88 9.94
N GLU A 62 -35.62 15.52 10.08
CA GLU A 62 -36.83 14.92 10.63
C GLU A 62 -38.09 15.40 9.90
N MET A 63 -39.19 14.65 10.05
CA MET A 63 -40.50 15.08 9.58
C MET A 63 -41.07 16.04 10.59
N TYR A 64 -41.57 17.22 10.15
CA TYR A 64 -42.10 18.23 11.03
C TYR A 64 -43.52 18.65 10.65
N SER A 65 -44.27 19.09 11.62
CA SER A 65 -45.59 19.72 11.48
C SER A 65 -45.46 21.24 11.43
N SER A 66 -46.49 21.94 10.95
CA SER A 66 -46.49 23.39 10.75
C SER A 66 -46.10 24.23 11.96
N TYR A 67 -46.20 23.68 13.16
CA TYR A 67 -45.91 24.38 14.43
C TYR A 67 -44.69 23.85 15.17
N ASP A 68 -44.00 22.89 14.63
CA ASP A 68 -42.80 22.34 15.24
C ASP A 68 -41.59 23.27 15.02
N VAL A 69 -40.71 23.28 15.99
CA VAL A 69 -39.45 24.03 15.91
C VAL A 69 -38.41 23.16 15.24
N ILE A 70 -37.87 23.61 14.11
CA ILE A 70 -36.80 22.91 13.38
C ILE A 70 -35.51 23.03 14.20
N ASP A 71 -34.83 21.89 14.40
CA ASP A 71 -33.49 21.86 15.02
C ASP A 71 -32.45 22.45 14.07
N THR A 72 -31.80 23.52 14.50
CA THR A 72 -30.73 24.21 13.73
C THR A 72 -29.36 23.99 14.33
N THR A 73 -29.21 22.99 15.20
CA THR A 73 -27.92 22.68 15.85
C THR A 73 -26.90 22.20 14.83
N PRO A 74 -25.68 22.74 14.77
CA PRO A 74 -24.62 22.24 13.91
C PRO A 74 -24.30 20.79 14.21
N GLN A 75 -24.21 19.95 13.15
CA GLN A 75 -23.88 18.54 13.26
C GLN A 75 -22.46 18.28 12.72
N ASP A 76 -21.70 17.51 13.46
CA ASP A 76 -20.37 17.04 13.02
C ASP A 76 -20.53 15.67 12.34
N VAL A 77 -20.49 15.65 11.01
CA VAL A 77 -20.78 14.47 10.19
C VAL A 77 -19.59 14.06 9.31
N LEU A 78 -18.52 14.88 9.31
CA LEU A 78 -17.35 14.67 8.44
C LEU A 78 -16.10 14.44 9.29
N THR A 79 -15.27 13.53 8.82
CA THR A 79 -13.93 13.30 9.36
C THR A 79 -12.96 12.96 8.23
N SER A 80 -11.70 12.68 8.53
CA SER A 80 -10.72 12.26 7.54
C SER A 80 -9.85 11.13 8.04
N ALA A 81 -9.56 10.17 7.16
CA ALA A 81 -8.48 9.22 7.35
C ALA A 81 -7.19 9.80 6.75
N VAL A 82 -6.10 9.68 7.47
CA VAL A 82 -4.78 10.21 7.10
C VAL A 82 -3.79 9.06 7.00
N PHE A 83 -3.08 8.98 5.87
CA PHE A 83 -2.08 7.95 5.62
C PHE A 83 -0.73 8.60 5.27
N ASP A 84 0.33 8.04 5.80
CA ASP A 84 1.69 8.46 5.52
C ASP A 84 2.23 7.87 4.21
N TRP A 85 3.08 8.61 3.52
CA TRP A 85 3.81 8.09 2.38
C TRP A 85 4.83 7.04 2.81
N LYS A 86 4.85 5.92 2.09
CA LYS A 86 5.84 4.85 2.27
C LYS A 86 6.72 4.74 1.03
N GLN A 87 7.98 4.36 1.23
CA GLN A 87 8.97 4.25 0.17
C GLN A 87 9.53 2.83 0.13
N LEU A 88 9.67 2.30 -1.07
CA LEU A 88 10.34 1.03 -1.33
C LEU A 88 11.55 1.30 -2.23
N ALA A 89 12.73 0.89 -1.78
CA ALA A 89 13.96 1.04 -2.53
C ALA A 89 14.75 -0.28 -2.54
N GLY A 90 15.53 -0.46 -3.57
CA GLY A 90 16.48 -1.55 -3.69
C GLY A 90 17.72 -1.09 -4.43
N THR A 91 18.88 -1.64 -4.09
CA THR A 91 20.16 -1.26 -4.68
C THR A 91 20.86 -2.49 -5.29
N VAL A 92 21.53 -2.26 -6.41
CA VAL A 92 22.46 -3.21 -7.03
C VAL A 92 23.86 -2.65 -6.93
N THR A 93 24.77 -3.44 -6.37
CA THR A 93 26.18 -3.08 -6.25
C THR A 93 27.05 -4.08 -7.00
N ILE A 94 28.09 -3.59 -7.67
CA ILE A 94 29.13 -4.37 -8.32
C ILE A 94 30.47 -3.90 -7.75
N SER A 95 31.32 -4.81 -7.30
CA SER A 95 32.64 -4.46 -6.82
C SER A 95 33.62 -4.28 -7.98
N GLY A 96 34.62 -3.40 -7.85
CA GLY A 96 35.62 -3.22 -8.88
C GLY A 96 36.47 -4.48 -9.16
N LEU A 97 36.59 -5.38 -8.18
CA LEU A 97 37.23 -6.69 -8.37
C LEU A 97 36.41 -7.60 -9.27
N GLU A 98 35.10 -7.67 -9.09
CA GLU A 98 34.19 -8.42 -9.95
C GLU A 98 34.19 -7.89 -11.38
N GLU A 99 34.30 -6.58 -11.54
CA GLU A 99 34.43 -5.93 -12.85
C GLU A 99 35.69 -6.37 -13.57
N VAL A 100 36.84 -6.40 -12.88
CA VAL A 100 38.12 -6.86 -13.45
C VAL A 100 38.12 -8.36 -13.75
N GLN A 101 37.54 -9.16 -12.87
CA GLN A 101 37.46 -10.64 -13.07
C GLN A 101 36.53 -11.03 -14.23
N ASN A 102 35.49 -10.24 -14.47
CA ASN A 102 34.58 -10.40 -15.60
C ASN A 102 34.99 -9.54 -16.80
N SER A 103 36.28 -9.39 -17.04
CA SER A 103 36.82 -8.57 -18.11
C SER A 103 36.35 -9.01 -19.49
N GLY A 104 35.30 -8.38 -19.97
CA GLY A 104 34.68 -8.55 -21.28
C GLY A 104 33.34 -7.84 -21.30
N SER A 105 33.08 -6.98 -22.29
CA SER A 105 31.89 -6.15 -22.34
C SER A 105 30.57 -6.93 -22.23
N GLU A 106 30.53 -8.12 -22.78
CA GLU A 106 29.30 -8.97 -22.74
C GLU A 106 29.07 -9.59 -21.36
N ARG A 107 30.12 -10.05 -20.67
CA ARG A 107 29.96 -10.67 -19.33
C ARG A 107 29.55 -9.69 -18.24
N VAL A 108 30.05 -8.46 -18.27
CA VAL A 108 29.67 -7.42 -17.32
C VAL A 108 28.21 -7.01 -17.52
N LEU A 109 27.76 -6.93 -18.76
CA LEU A 109 26.36 -6.67 -19.08
C LEU A 109 25.44 -7.79 -18.57
N ASP A 110 25.82 -9.05 -18.78
CA ASP A 110 25.06 -10.21 -18.31
C ASP A 110 24.95 -10.27 -16.79
N LEU A 111 26.03 -9.98 -16.05
CA LEU A 111 26.04 -9.94 -14.60
C LEU A 111 25.14 -8.83 -14.05
N LEU A 112 25.26 -7.63 -14.62
CA LEU A 112 24.44 -6.49 -14.25
C LEU A 112 22.95 -6.76 -14.54
N GLU A 113 22.66 -7.31 -15.72
CA GLU A 113 21.30 -7.65 -16.11
C GLU A 113 20.69 -8.70 -15.19
N SER A 114 21.44 -9.74 -14.83
CA SER A 114 21.01 -10.76 -13.89
C SER A 114 20.72 -10.20 -12.51
N ARG A 115 21.58 -9.32 -11.98
CA ARG A 115 21.39 -8.67 -10.69
C ARG A 115 20.19 -7.73 -10.69
N ILE A 116 19.97 -6.98 -11.78
CA ILE A 116 18.79 -6.13 -11.95
C ILE A 116 17.52 -7.00 -11.98
N SER A 117 17.51 -8.11 -12.71
CA SER A 117 16.38 -9.03 -12.76
C SER A 117 16.03 -9.63 -11.38
N VAL A 118 17.05 -9.99 -10.59
CA VAL A 118 16.85 -10.45 -9.20
C VAL A 118 16.28 -9.34 -8.32
N LEU A 119 16.78 -8.10 -8.46
CA LEU A 119 16.25 -6.95 -7.74
C LEU A 119 14.77 -6.70 -8.08
N GLU A 120 14.43 -6.74 -9.37
CA GLU A 120 13.04 -6.57 -9.83
C GLU A 120 12.10 -7.58 -9.17
N LYS A 121 12.47 -8.86 -9.19
CA LYS A 121 11.68 -9.92 -8.53
C LYS A 121 11.58 -9.72 -7.01
N SER A 122 12.66 -9.26 -6.39
CA SER A 122 12.68 -8.96 -4.95
C SER A 122 11.76 -7.80 -4.58
N LEU A 123 11.73 -6.74 -5.40
CA LEU A 123 10.82 -5.61 -5.24
C LEU A 123 9.35 -6.05 -5.41
N GLN A 124 9.06 -6.90 -6.41
CA GLN A 124 7.73 -7.47 -6.61
C GLN A 124 7.26 -8.26 -5.40
N ASN A 125 8.10 -9.17 -4.90
CA ASN A 125 7.78 -10.00 -3.75
C ASN A 125 7.60 -9.16 -2.48
N LYS A 126 8.46 -8.15 -2.27
CA LYS A 126 8.34 -7.26 -1.11
C LYS A 126 7.06 -6.43 -1.17
N LEU A 127 6.72 -5.87 -2.33
CA LEU A 127 5.47 -5.12 -2.50
C LEU A 127 4.25 -6.02 -2.31
N ALA A 128 4.27 -7.24 -2.87
CA ALA A 128 3.19 -8.20 -2.67
C ALA A 128 2.99 -8.55 -1.19
N SER A 129 4.07 -8.80 -0.46
CA SER A 129 4.04 -9.05 0.98
C SER A 129 3.51 -7.84 1.76
N GLN A 130 3.93 -6.63 1.40
CA GLN A 130 3.52 -5.39 2.07
C GLN A 130 2.04 -5.06 1.87
N LEU A 131 1.44 -5.41 0.74
CA LEU A 131 -0.01 -5.23 0.51
C LEU A 131 -0.88 -6.05 1.48
N TYR A 132 -0.34 -7.15 2.01
CA TYR A 132 -1.01 -7.98 3.03
C TYR A 132 -0.48 -7.73 4.45
N SER A 133 0.39 -6.73 4.64
CA SER A 133 1.01 -6.41 5.93
C SER A 133 -0.01 -5.94 6.96
N ALA A 134 0.30 -6.23 8.23
CA ALA A 134 -0.41 -5.68 9.38
C ALA A 134 0.08 -4.28 9.80
N GLY A 135 1.04 -3.68 9.08
CA GLY A 135 1.59 -2.36 9.43
C GLY A 135 2.34 -2.34 10.77
N SER A 136 3.03 -3.42 11.10
CA SER A 136 3.67 -3.58 12.42
C SER A 136 4.85 -2.64 12.65
N VAL A 137 5.47 -2.14 11.58
CA VAL A 137 6.60 -1.21 11.61
C VAL A 137 6.20 0.09 10.91
N SER A 138 6.68 1.21 11.40
CA SER A 138 6.35 2.55 10.85
C SER A 138 6.71 2.74 9.36
N THR A 139 7.62 1.94 8.83
CA THR A 139 8.03 1.93 7.42
C THR A 139 7.18 1.01 6.54
N ASP A 140 6.38 0.12 7.14
CA ASP A 140 5.51 -0.80 6.41
C ASP A 140 4.32 -0.06 5.80
N ILE A 141 3.79 -0.63 4.72
CA ILE A 141 2.52 -0.18 4.15
C ILE A 141 1.39 -0.66 5.06
N ASP A 142 0.42 0.20 5.31
CA ASP A 142 -0.82 -0.15 6.01
C ASP A 142 -1.65 -1.09 5.11
N GLY A 143 -1.31 -2.36 5.14
CA GLY A 143 -1.84 -3.37 4.24
C GLY A 143 -3.23 -3.87 4.60
N LEU A 144 -3.67 -4.88 3.85
CA LEU A 144 -5.02 -5.44 3.97
C LEU A 144 -5.30 -6.02 5.36
N GLN A 145 -4.31 -6.64 6.01
CA GLN A 145 -4.49 -7.24 7.33
C GLN A 145 -4.70 -6.17 8.42
N LEU A 146 -4.13 -4.98 8.25
CA LEU A 146 -4.42 -3.85 9.14
C LEU A 146 -5.80 -3.25 8.85
N ALA A 147 -6.18 -3.14 7.56
CA ALA A 147 -7.47 -2.61 7.15
C ALA A 147 -8.63 -3.51 7.61
N VAL A 148 -8.48 -4.83 7.45
CA VAL A 148 -9.45 -5.86 7.84
C VAL A 148 -8.84 -6.68 8.98
N ALA A 149 -8.98 -6.20 10.20
CA ALA A 149 -8.43 -6.84 11.40
C ALA A 149 -9.33 -7.96 11.89
N ASP A 150 -8.73 -9.02 12.45
CA ASP A 150 -9.46 -10.13 13.11
C ASP A 150 -10.23 -9.62 14.34
N ASP A 151 -9.62 -8.68 15.09
CA ASP A 151 -10.32 -7.94 16.14
C ASP A 151 -10.54 -6.48 15.70
N PRO A 152 -11.74 -6.14 15.20
CA PRO A 152 -12.04 -4.80 14.72
C PRO A 152 -12.18 -3.75 15.82
N THR A 153 -12.18 -4.17 17.10
CA THR A 153 -12.35 -3.26 18.25
C THR A 153 -11.05 -2.63 18.71
N THR A 154 -9.92 -3.04 18.14
CA THR A 154 -8.57 -2.59 18.51
C THR A 154 -7.82 -1.98 17.34
N GLY A 155 -6.73 -1.28 17.66
CA GLY A 155 -5.80 -0.74 16.68
C GLY A 155 -6.23 0.58 16.06
N THR A 156 -5.30 1.13 15.29
CA THR A 156 -5.47 2.41 14.56
C THR A 156 -5.23 2.17 13.07
N TYR A 157 -6.12 2.66 12.23
CA TYR A 157 -6.00 2.60 10.79
C TYR A 157 -6.38 3.95 10.18
N GLY A 158 -5.53 4.49 9.29
CA GLY A 158 -5.74 5.83 8.75
C GLY A 158 -5.84 6.93 9.80
N GLY A 159 -5.07 6.84 10.90
CA GLY A 159 -5.10 7.79 12.01
C GLY A 159 -6.32 7.68 12.93
N ILE A 160 -7.31 6.83 12.62
CA ILE A 160 -8.53 6.65 13.40
C ILE A 160 -8.37 5.45 14.34
N ASN A 161 -8.50 5.70 15.65
CA ASN A 161 -8.43 4.65 16.66
C ASN A 161 -9.78 3.93 16.80
N ARG A 162 -9.82 2.66 16.43
CA ARG A 162 -11.02 1.80 16.45
C ARG A 162 -11.49 1.42 17.87
N ALA A 163 -10.63 1.56 18.87
CA ALA A 163 -10.98 1.26 20.26
C ALA A 163 -11.90 2.31 20.89
N THR A 164 -11.90 3.52 20.36
CA THR A 164 -12.74 4.62 20.87
C THR A 164 -14.16 4.55 20.35
N THR A 165 -15.10 5.14 21.10
CA THR A 165 -16.50 5.28 20.67
C THR A 165 -16.62 6.07 19.36
N ALA A 166 -15.80 7.11 19.20
CA ALA A 166 -15.75 7.93 17.97
C ALA A 166 -15.21 7.15 16.75
N GLY A 167 -14.45 6.06 16.93
CA GLY A 167 -13.90 5.25 15.86
C GLY A 167 -14.72 4.01 15.50
N THR A 168 -15.89 3.82 16.07
CA THR A 168 -16.73 2.61 15.85
C THR A 168 -17.19 2.47 14.41
N PHE A 169 -17.45 3.57 13.72
CA PHE A 169 -17.85 3.58 12.30
C PHE A 169 -16.76 3.04 11.36
N TRP A 170 -15.49 3.05 11.81
CA TRP A 170 -14.32 2.62 11.02
C TRP A 170 -13.95 1.16 11.25
N ARG A 171 -14.75 0.40 11.99
CA ARG A 171 -14.55 -1.02 12.25
C ARG A 171 -14.99 -1.85 11.06
N ASN A 172 -14.16 -2.83 10.67
CA ASN A 172 -14.61 -3.85 9.73
C ASN A 172 -15.60 -4.80 10.38
N GLN A 173 -16.44 -5.44 9.57
CA GLN A 173 -17.35 -6.48 10.05
C GLN A 173 -16.55 -7.76 10.35
N ASN A 174 -16.77 -8.30 11.53
CA ASN A 174 -16.24 -9.60 11.97
C ASN A 174 -17.38 -10.40 12.61
N TYR A 175 -17.46 -11.68 12.31
CA TYR A 175 -18.41 -12.57 12.94
C TYR A 175 -17.68 -13.80 13.48
N ASP A 176 -17.78 -14.02 14.78
CA ASP A 176 -17.20 -15.17 15.46
C ASP A 176 -18.23 -16.30 15.54
N PHE A 177 -17.99 -17.38 14.78
CA PHE A 177 -18.83 -18.59 14.78
C PHE A 177 -18.58 -19.52 15.98
N SER A 178 -17.62 -19.21 16.85
CA SER A 178 -17.28 -20.07 18.01
C SER A 178 -18.46 -20.20 18.99
N ALA A 179 -19.29 -19.17 19.12
CA ALA A 179 -20.49 -19.18 19.94
C ALA A 179 -21.58 -20.13 19.40
N GLU A 180 -21.55 -20.49 18.13
CA GLU A 180 -22.46 -21.44 17.48
C GLU A 180 -21.90 -22.87 17.42
N GLY A 181 -20.79 -23.14 18.12
CA GLY A 181 -20.17 -24.47 18.17
C GLY A 181 -19.36 -24.84 16.93
N ILE A 182 -19.16 -23.92 16.00
CA ILE A 182 -18.32 -24.11 14.82
C ILE A 182 -16.89 -23.68 15.20
N THR A 183 -16.06 -24.63 15.60
CA THR A 183 -14.63 -24.40 15.82
C THR A 183 -13.88 -24.66 14.53
N ALA A 184 -12.91 -23.78 14.21
CA ALA A 184 -11.99 -24.04 13.12
C ALA A 184 -11.28 -25.37 13.36
N ALA A 185 -11.38 -26.31 12.43
CA ALA A 185 -10.64 -27.56 12.51
C ALA A 185 -9.14 -27.22 12.48
N SER A 186 -8.42 -27.53 13.56
CA SER A 186 -6.98 -27.43 13.58
C SER A 186 -6.40 -28.43 12.59
N THR A 187 -5.86 -27.95 11.48
CA THR A 187 -5.05 -28.75 10.54
C THR A 187 -3.61 -28.79 10.99
#